data_25438d02d890a19b5c7b32ed1ac85079
#
_entry.id   25438d02d890a19b5c7b32ed1ac85079
#
_cell.length_a   1.000
_cell.length_b   1.000
_cell.length_c   1.000
_cell.angle_alpha   90.00
_cell.angle_beta   90.00
_cell.angle_gamma   90.00
#
_symmetry.space_group_name_H-M   'P 1'
#
loop_
_entity.id
_entity.type
_entity.pdbx_description
1 polymer ?
#
loop_
_entity_poly.entity_id
_entity_poly.type
_entity_poly.pdbx_seq_one_letter_code
_entity_poly.pdbx_strand_id
1 'polypeptide(L)'
;MSGPAGWDAAQRRAWLRRFYRQRQKRLMTLLIARRRRTSCYFYPRAWPSLRNTDWWERVVLKEFGPQDWLEKFRMSKETFFFICNQLRPGLAPHSAHFHPTLPLEKRVAVALWHLATNVEYQTLSPLFGVGPSTVQTCVREVSYAVVLLLKPLYLRVPNEKELENMVRIFCTRWGFPHCIGALDSLHIPIHPPLRLSADYCNGQGWHSILTQATVDGLGQFWDVSTAFPGSMENSAVLESSSLWVLAKEGRLCPNPPKHFMGKAQKYVLLGDATYPLQDWILKPYQEDENLTQRQLQFNYRLKRAHSVIENAFLRLKARWQILLKCDDCSLELLPTLILACCILHNVCEAHDNPFNEEWLEGTEPTELPKPCQPAPAAMEDGRAEQVRELMCQYFESCGEG
;
A
#
# COMPACT_ATOMS: atom_id res chain seq x y z
N MET A 1 -22.56 -8.37 -2.78
CA MET A 1 -23.92 -7.80 -2.81
C MET A 1 -24.09 -7.14 -4.17
N SER A 2 -24.72 -7.84 -5.09
CA SER A 2 -25.16 -7.24 -6.35
C SER A 2 -26.14 -6.11 -6.00
N GLY A 3 -25.93 -4.92 -6.57
CA GLY A 3 -26.91 -3.84 -6.46
C GLY A 3 -28.27 -4.30 -7.02
N PRO A 4 -29.37 -3.59 -6.72
CA PRO A 4 -30.70 -3.98 -7.17
C PRO A 4 -30.71 -4.23 -8.67
N ALA A 5 -31.38 -5.31 -9.10
CA ALA A 5 -31.58 -5.62 -10.50
C ALA A 5 -32.34 -4.45 -11.14
N GLY A 6 -31.75 -3.83 -12.18
CA GLY A 6 -32.36 -2.71 -12.91
C GLY A 6 -31.56 -1.41 -12.91
N TRP A 7 -30.43 -1.33 -12.22
CA TRP A 7 -29.60 -0.12 -12.27
C TRP A 7 -28.75 -0.04 -13.53
N ASP A 8 -28.65 1.17 -14.10
CA ASP A 8 -27.70 1.45 -15.16
C ASP A 8 -26.24 1.44 -14.65
N ALA A 9 -25.27 1.44 -15.57
CA ALA A 9 -23.85 1.38 -15.23
C ALA A 9 -23.39 2.58 -14.37
N ALA A 10 -24.00 3.76 -14.50
CA ALA A 10 -23.66 4.95 -13.74
C ALA A 10 -24.20 4.86 -12.29
N GLN A 11 -25.42 4.37 -12.12
CA GLN A 11 -26.04 4.13 -10.83
C GLN A 11 -25.29 3.05 -10.04
N ARG A 12 -24.89 1.96 -10.73
CA ARG A 12 -24.07 0.88 -10.16
C ARG A 12 -22.70 1.40 -9.72
N ARG A 13 -22.02 2.22 -10.53
CA ARG A 13 -20.75 2.88 -10.18
C ARG A 13 -20.90 3.83 -8.99
N ALA A 14 -21.94 4.64 -8.94
CA ALA A 14 -22.20 5.57 -7.85
C ALA A 14 -22.46 4.84 -6.51
N TRP A 15 -23.19 3.72 -6.56
CA TRP A 15 -23.45 2.88 -5.39
C TRP A 15 -22.17 2.18 -4.90
N LEU A 16 -21.37 1.60 -5.80
CA LEU A 16 -20.08 0.99 -5.49
C LEU A 16 -19.15 2.01 -4.81
N ARG A 17 -19.03 3.23 -5.36
CA ARG A 17 -18.28 4.32 -4.76
C ARG A 17 -18.74 4.64 -3.33
N ARG A 18 -20.04 4.74 -3.10
CA ARG A 18 -20.62 4.97 -1.76
C ARG A 18 -20.34 3.81 -0.80
N PHE A 19 -20.54 2.59 -1.27
CA PHE A 19 -20.34 1.37 -0.50
C PHE A 19 -18.87 1.23 -0.05
N TYR A 20 -17.90 1.41 -0.95
CA TYR A 20 -16.47 1.29 -0.61
C TYR A 20 -15.98 2.45 0.24
N ARG A 21 -16.45 3.67 0.01
CA ARG A 21 -16.19 4.81 0.92
C ARG A 21 -16.69 4.55 2.34
N GLN A 22 -17.89 4.00 2.46
CA GLN A 22 -18.43 3.62 3.76
C GLN A 22 -17.65 2.45 4.38
N ARG A 23 -17.22 1.47 3.57
CA ARG A 23 -16.42 0.34 4.02
C ARG A 23 -15.05 0.79 4.53
N GLN A 24 -14.36 1.69 3.84
CA GLN A 24 -13.12 2.29 4.32
C GLN A 24 -13.31 3.08 5.61
N LYS A 25 -14.34 3.92 5.67
CA LYS A 25 -14.69 4.62 6.92
C LYS A 25 -15.00 3.66 8.05
N ARG A 26 -15.76 2.59 7.79
CA ARG A 26 -16.05 1.54 8.78
C ARG A 26 -14.80 0.79 9.21
N LEU A 27 -13.88 0.47 8.29
CA LEU A 27 -12.61 -0.16 8.61
C LEU A 27 -11.80 0.71 9.58
N MET A 28 -11.66 2.00 9.28
CA MET A 28 -10.99 2.97 10.14
C MET A 28 -11.72 3.16 11.48
N THR A 29 -13.06 3.22 11.47
CA THR A 29 -13.87 3.32 12.69
C THR A 29 -13.77 2.05 13.56
N LEU A 30 -13.72 0.86 12.93
CA LEU A 30 -13.54 -0.41 13.65
C LEU A 30 -12.12 -0.53 14.23
N LEU A 31 -11.10 -0.05 13.54
CA LEU A 31 -9.74 0.05 14.05
C LEU A 31 -9.69 0.96 15.30
N ILE A 32 -10.40 2.10 15.26
CA ILE A 32 -10.51 3.04 16.37
C ILE A 32 -11.40 2.49 17.49
N ALA A 33 -12.55 1.88 17.18
CA ALA A 33 -13.51 1.37 18.15
C ALA A 33 -13.00 0.13 18.90
N ARG A 34 -12.16 -0.69 18.26
CA ARG A 34 -11.46 -1.81 18.91
C ARG A 34 -10.48 -1.36 19.99
N ARG A 35 -9.97 -0.11 19.91
CA ARG A 35 -9.22 0.51 21.01
C ARG A 35 -10.04 0.62 22.31
N ARG A 36 -11.38 0.63 22.21
CA ARG A 36 -12.31 0.78 23.36
C ARG A 36 -12.94 -0.53 23.83
N ARG A 37 -12.89 -1.60 23.04
CA ARG A 37 -13.43 -2.91 23.43
C ARG A 37 -12.29 -3.83 23.78
N THR A 38 -12.03 -3.98 25.06
CA THR A 38 -11.33 -5.15 25.61
C THR A 38 -11.99 -6.39 25.06
N SER A 39 -11.30 -7.04 24.15
CA SER A 39 -11.75 -8.30 23.58
C SER A 39 -11.80 -9.34 24.70
N CYS A 40 -12.97 -9.90 24.95
CA CYS A 40 -13.06 -11.16 25.67
C CYS A 40 -12.37 -12.23 24.81
N TYR A 41 -11.12 -12.53 25.15
CA TYR A 41 -10.37 -13.61 24.52
C TYR A 41 -10.99 -14.94 24.94
N PHE A 42 -11.71 -15.58 24.04
CA PHE A 42 -11.92 -17.00 24.11
C PHE A 42 -10.58 -17.67 23.82
N TYR A 43 -9.82 -17.97 24.88
CA TYR A 43 -8.73 -18.92 24.75
C TYR A 43 -9.34 -20.31 24.66
N PRO A 44 -9.16 -21.07 23.57
CA PRO A 44 -9.46 -22.49 23.60
C PRO A 44 -8.64 -23.07 24.75
N ARG A 45 -9.23 -23.92 25.55
CA ARG A 45 -8.54 -24.76 26.54
C ARG A 45 -7.47 -25.56 25.78
N ALA A 46 -6.32 -24.94 25.57
CA ALA A 46 -5.21 -25.61 24.93
C ALA A 46 -4.57 -26.52 25.96
N TRP A 47 -4.56 -27.77 25.65
CA TRP A 47 -3.82 -28.80 26.36
C TRP A 47 -2.37 -28.34 26.58
N PRO A 48 -1.77 -28.63 27.77
CA PRO A 48 -0.35 -28.46 27.97
C PRO A 48 0.40 -29.59 27.25
N SER A 49 0.44 -29.54 25.92
CA SER A 49 1.50 -30.26 25.21
C SER A 49 2.81 -29.58 25.61
N LEU A 50 3.84 -30.35 25.85
CA LEU A 50 5.23 -29.89 26.05
C LEU A 50 5.58 -28.99 24.86
N ARG A 51 5.28 -27.69 25.00
CA ARG A 51 5.55 -26.68 23.97
C ARG A 51 7.04 -26.45 24.01
N ASN A 52 7.71 -26.82 22.96
CA ASN A 52 9.12 -26.53 22.82
C ASN A 52 9.25 -25.01 22.60
N THR A 53 9.29 -24.24 23.70
CA THR A 53 9.50 -22.80 23.69
C THR A 53 10.98 -22.45 23.39
N ASP A 54 11.84 -23.43 23.44
CA ASP A 54 13.28 -23.29 23.35
C ASP A 54 13.76 -22.71 22.00
N TRP A 55 13.04 -22.97 20.92
CA TRP A 55 13.50 -22.53 19.59
C TRP A 55 13.53 -21.00 19.47
N TRP A 56 12.49 -20.30 19.94
CA TRP A 56 12.47 -18.83 19.93
C TRP A 56 13.55 -18.24 20.86
N GLU A 57 13.61 -18.69 22.12
CA GLU A 57 14.50 -18.15 23.14
C GLU A 57 15.97 -18.55 22.93
N ARG A 58 16.23 -19.73 22.38
CA ARG A 58 17.59 -20.24 22.20
C ARG A 58 18.12 -19.96 20.81
N VAL A 59 17.35 -20.27 19.76
CA VAL A 59 17.82 -20.15 18.37
C VAL A 59 17.63 -18.73 17.87
N VAL A 60 16.38 -18.21 17.82
CA VAL A 60 16.12 -16.93 17.17
C VAL A 60 16.79 -15.78 17.93
N LEU A 61 16.62 -15.71 19.24
CA LEU A 61 17.16 -14.57 20.01
C LEU A 61 18.68 -14.61 20.21
N LYS A 62 19.32 -15.80 20.22
CA LYS A 62 20.72 -15.96 20.56
C LYS A 62 21.62 -16.34 19.40
N GLU A 63 21.13 -17.16 18.46
CA GLU A 63 21.94 -17.74 17.40
C GLU A 63 21.74 -17.07 16.03
N PHE A 64 20.56 -16.44 15.78
CA PHE A 64 20.33 -15.75 14.51
C PHE A 64 21.33 -14.62 14.31
N GLY A 65 22.11 -14.72 13.24
CA GLY A 65 22.94 -13.65 12.72
C GLY A 65 22.12 -12.63 11.90
N PRO A 66 22.76 -11.55 11.48
CA PRO A 66 22.08 -10.50 10.68
C PRO A 66 21.38 -11.03 9.43
N GLN A 67 21.97 -12.02 8.76
CA GLN A 67 21.42 -12.63 7.55
C GLN A 67 20.13 -13.40 7.85
N ASP A 68 20.09 -14.17 8.95
CA ASP A 68 18.89 -14.92 9.35
C ASP A 68 17.70 -13.97 9.64
N TRP A 69 17.98 -12.84 10.28
CA TRP A 69 16.97 -11.82 10.52
C TRP A 69 16.42 -11.24 9.21
N LEU A 70 17.29 -10.94 8.25
CA LEU A 70 16.88 -10.46 6.93
C LEU A 70 16.08 -11.51 6.16
N GLU A 71 16.48 -12.78 6.19
CA GLU A 71 15.77 -13.85 5.48
C GLU A 71 14.38 -14.12 6.06
N LYS A 72 14.24 -14.18 7.39
CA LYS A 72 13.00 -14.62 8.04
C LYS A 72 12.04 -13.48 8.36
N PHE A 73 12.58 -12.29 8.70
CA PHE A 73 11.78 -11.14 9.11
C PHE A 73 11.85 -9.99 8.10
N ARG A 74 12.71 -10.07 7.08
CA ARG A 74 12.91 -9.04 6.04
C ARG A 74 13.37 -7.70 6.60
N MET A 75 13.97 -7.69 7.79
CA MET A 75 14.49 -6.51 8.46
C MET A 75 15.64 -6.87 9.41
N SER A 76 16.38 -5.86 9.88
CA SER A 76 17.39 -6.04 10.91
C SER A 76 16.78 -6.35 12.28
N LYS A 77 17.59 -6.92 13.17
CA LYS A 77 17.20 -7.19 14.58
C LYS A 77 16.79 -5.90 15.29
N GLU A 78 17.51 -4.81 15.05
CA GLU A 78 17.26 -3.50 15.65
C GLU A 78 15.89 -2.96 15.23
N THR A 79 15.56 -3.02 13.95
CA THR A 79 14.26 -2.59 13.42
C THR A 79 13.13 -3.46 13.96
N PHE A 80 13.35 -4.76 14.10
CA PHE A 80 12.37 -5.66 14.72
C PHE A 80 12.04 -5.23 16.16
N PHE A 81 13.06 -4.98 16.99
CA PHE A 81 12.83 -4.54 18.37
C PHE A 81 12.28 -3.12 18.45
N PHE A 82 12.65 -2.24 17.54
CA PHE A 82 12.01 -0.93 17.40
C PHE A 82 10.49 -1.10 17.18
N ILE A 83 10.07 -1.94 16.22
CA ILE A 83 8.65 -2.23 15.97
C ILE A 83 7.99 -2.79 17.23
N CYS A 84 8.60 -3.76 17.91
CA CYS A 84 8.07 -4.32 19.15
C CYS A 84 7.80 -3.22 20.20
N ASN A 85 8.72 -2.30 20.37
CA ASN A 85 8.57 -1.20 21.32
C ASN A 85 7.44 -0.24 20.94
N GLN A 86 7.31 0.08 19.64
CA GLN A 86 6.22 0.92 19.14
C GLN A 86 4.85 0.25 19.31
N LEU A 87 4.77 -1.07 19.13
CA LEU A 87 3.51 -1.81 19.23
C LEU A 87 3.10 -2.15 20.67
N ARG A 88 4.01 -2.03 21.64
CA ARG A 88 3.75 -2.38 23.04
C ARG A 88 2.48 -1.77 23.64
N PRO A 89 2.14 -0.48 23.42
CA PRO A 89 0.92 0.12 23.97
C PRO A 89 -0.38 -0.48 23.43
N GLY A 90 -0.36 -1.03 22.22
CA GLY A 90 -1.54 -1.63 21.58
C GLY A 90 -1.68 -3.14 21.78
N LEU A 91 -0.59 -3.80 22.18
CA LEU A 91 -0.53 -5.26 22.33
C LEU A 91 -0.33 -5.70 23.80
N ALA A 92 -0.12 -4.76 24.73
CA ALA A 92 -0.01 -5.07 26.16
C ALA A 92 -1.30 -5.71 26.67
N PRO A 93 -1.24 -6.73 27.54
CA PRO A 93 -2.41 -7.30 28.17
C PRO A 93 -3.09 -6.26 29.04
N HIS A 94 -4.40 -6.06 28.86
CA HIS A 94 -5.19 -5.10 29.63
C HIS A 94 -5.63 -5.61 31.01
N SER A 95 -5.35 -6.88 31.33
CA SER A 95 -5.70 -7.50 32.61
C SER A 95 -4.73 -8.63 32.93
N ALA A 96 -4.40 -8.77 34.21
CA ALA A 96 -3.65 -9.90 34.72
C ALA A 96 -4.55 -11.15 34.72
N HIS A 97 -4.51 -11.91 33.63
CA HIS A 97 -5.14 -13.22 33.58
C HIS A 97 -4.19 -14.28 34.12
N PHE A 98 -4.75 -15.28 34.80
CA PHE A 98 -4.04 -16.38 35.48
C PHE A 98 -3.22 -17.31 34.56
N HIS A 99 -3.16 -17.04 33.25
CA HIS A 99 -2.37 -17.83 32.30
C HIS A 99 -1.24 -17.00 31.71
N PRO A 100 -0.03 -17.58 31.55
CA PRO A 100 1.09 -16.90 30.92
C PRO A 100 0.71 -16.50 29.49
N THR A 101 0.64 -15.20 29.27
CA THR A 101 0.42 -14.64 27.94
C THR A 101 1.68 -14.82 27.09
N LEU A 102 1.50 -15.09 25.79
CA LEU A 102 2.63 -15.18 24.86
C LEU A 102 3.42 -13.84 24.89
N PRO A 103 4.75 -13.86 25.05
CA PRO A 103 5.57 -12.64 25.04
C PRO A 103 5.30 -11.76 23.82
N LEU A 104 5.33 -10.45 23.98
CA LEU A 104 5.05 -9.48 22.93
C LEU A 104 5.92 -9.73 21.69
N GLU A 105 7.22 -9.87 21.93
CA GLU A 105 8.22 -10.06 20.89
C GLU A 105 7.95 -11.34 20.09
N LYS A 106 7.52 -12.40 20.76
CA LYS A 106 7.16 -13.67 20.11
C LYS A 106 5.89 -13.54 19.25
N ARG A 107 4.90 -12.77 19.72
CA ARG A 107 3.67 -12.49 18.94
C ARG A 107 3.99 -11.69 17.68
N VAL A 108 4.84 -10.66 17.81
CA VAL A 108 5.30 -9.84 16.70
C VAL A 108 6.12 -10.69 15.71
N ALA A 109 7.02 -11.54 16.21
CA ALA A 109 7.82 -12.44 15.38
C ALA A 109 6.97 -13.40 14.55
N VAL A 110 5.98 -14.06 15.16
CA VAL A 110 5.03 -14.93 14.46
C VAL A 110 4.34 -14.19 13.31
N ALA A 111 3.86 -12.98 13.58
CA ALA A 111 3.16 -12.19 12.58
C ALA A 111 4.08 -11.72 11.45
N LEU A 112 5.24 -11.14 11.77
CA LEU A 112 6.17 -10.65 10.77
C LEU A 112 6.74 -11.76 9.90
N TRP A 113 7.06 -12.93 10.48
CA TRP A 113 7.51 -14.08 9.70
C TRP A 113 6.45 -14.52 8.68
N HIS A 114 5.19 -14.62 9.11
CA HIS A 114 4.11 -14.96 8.18
C HIS A 114 3.95 -13.92 7.07
N LEU A 115 3.95 -12.62 7.40
CA LEU A 115 3.85 -11.56 6.39
C LEU A 115 5.03 -11.57 5.41
N ALA A 116 6.24 -11.83 5.92
CA ALA A 116 7.47 -11.83 5.13
C ALA A 116 7.57 -13.02 4.16
N THR A 117 7.15 -14.22 4.59
CA THR A 117 7.44 -15.47 3.87
C THR A 117 6.22 -16.19 3.34
N ASN A 118 5.01 -15.76 3.72
CA ASN A 118 3.74 -16.41 3.40
C ASN A 118 3.68 -17.92 3.80
N VAL A 119 4.47 -18.33 4.78
CA VAL A 119 4.47 -19.70 5.29
C VAL A 119 3.15 -19.97 6.01
N GLU A 120 2.56 -21.15 5.78
CA GLU A 120 1.29 -21.57 6.37
C GLU A 120 1.32 -21.58 7.91
N TYR A 121 0.17 -21.31 8.52
CA TYR A 121 0.01 -21.31 9.98
C TYR A 121 0.41 -22.64 10.61
N GLN A 122 0.16 -23.75 9.93
CA GLN A 122 0.51 -25.08 10.40
C GLN A 122 2.03 -25.31 10.49
N THR A 123 2.78 -24.71 9.58
CA THR A 123 4.25 -24.76 9.57
C THR A 123 4.87 -23.87 10.66
N LEU A 124 4.31 -22.67 10.88
CA LEU A 124 4.78 -21.76 11.93
C LEU A 124 4.44 -22.26 13.34
N SER A 125 3.34 -22.97 13.48
CA SER A 125 2.82 -23.47 14.75
C SER A 125 3.86 -24.24 15.58
N PRO A 126 4.49 -25.30 15.08
CA PRO A 126 5.51 -26.06 15.83
C PRO A 126 6.77 -25.25 16.09
N LEU A 127 7.21 -24.40 15.17
CA LEU A 127 8.42 -23.57 15.33
C LEU A 127 8.30 -22.64 16.55
N PHE A 128 7.17 -22.03 16.72
CA PHE A 128 6.94 -21.13 17.84
C PHE A 128 6.27 -21.81 19.05
N GLY A 129 6.01 -23.12 19.00
CA GLY A 129 5.37 -23.86 20.08
C GLY A 129 3.97 -23.31 20.44
N VAL A 130 3.20 -22.91 19.45
CA VAL A 130 1.84 -22.35 19.59
C VAL A 130 0.87 -23.10 18.67
N GLY A 131 -0.44 -22.98 18.92
CA GLY A 131 -1.43 -23.56 17.99
C GLY A 131 -1.65 -22.70 16.73
N PRO A 132 -2.15 -23.28 15.61
CA PRO A 132 -2.41 -22.53 14.37
C PRO A 132 -3.39 -21.36 14.58
N SER A 133 -4.41 -21.53 15.42
CA SER A 133 -5.35 -20.45 15.78
C SER A 133 -4.67 -19.31 16.54
N THR A 134 -3.62 -19.61 17.31
CA THR A 134 -2.80 -18.59 17.98
C THR A 134 -1.96 -17.82 16.96
N VAL A 135 -1.36 -18.52 15.97
CA VAL A 135 -0.66 -17.88 14.85
C VAL A 135 -1.58 -16.90 14.14
N GLN A 136 -2.76 -17.35 13.72
CA GLN A 136 -3.77 -16.50 13.06
C GLN A 136 -4.15 -15.29 13.91
N THR A 137 -4.31 -15.48 15.22
CA THR A 137 -4.62 -14.38 16.15
C THR A 137 -3.47 -13.39 16.23
N CYS A 138 -2.22 -13.86 16.30
CA CYS A 138 -1.04 -12.98 16.32
C CYS A 138 -0.95 -12.16 15.03
N VAL A 139 -1.10 -12.79 13.86
CA VAL A 139 -1.09 -12.10 12.56
C VAL A 139 -2.14 -10.99 12.54
N ARG A 140 -3.37 -11.30 12.94
CA ARG A 140 -4.47 -10.33 12.97
C ARG A 140 -4.21 -9.17 13.93
N GLU A 141 -3.82 -9.46 15.18
CA GLU A 141 -3.64 -8.44 16.22
C GLU A 141 -2.45 -7.54 15.96
N VAL A 142 -1.32 -8.12 15.55
CA VAL A 142 -0.12 -7.36 15.20
C VAL A 142 -0.39 -6.46 13.99
N SER A 143 -1.05 -6.96 12.94
CA SER A 143 -1.40 -6.14 11.77
C SER A 143 -2.33 -4.98 12.14
N TYR A 144 -3.32 -5.21 13.01
CA TYR A 144 -4.16 -4.12 13.53
C TYR A 144 -3.35 -3.10 14.33
N ALA A 145 -2.43 -3.57 15.18
CA ALA A 145 -1.58 -2.68 15.98
C ALA A 145 -0.64 -1.85 15.10
N VAL A 146 -0.04 -2.46 14.06
CA VAL A 146 0.77 -1.74 13.06
C VAL A 146 -0.05 -0.62 12.41
N VAL A 147 -1.24 -0.93 11.90
CA VAL A 147 -2.09 0.09 11.27
C VAL A 147 -2.53 1.17 12.27
N LEU A 148 -2.87 0.79 13.49
CA LEU A 148 -3.35 1.74 14.51
C LEU A 148 -2.25 2.71 14.99
N LEU A 149 -1.05 2.17 15.24
CA LEU A 149 0.00 2.90 15.94
C LEU A 149 1.04 3.50 14.99
N LEU A 150 1.36 2.82 13.88
CA LEU A 150 2.42 3.25 12.97
C LEU A 150 1.89 4.00 11.75
N LYS A 151 0.62 3.80 11.33
CA LYS A 151 0.06 4.57 10.21
C LYS A 151 0.20 6.09 10.39
N PRO A 152 -0.13 6.68 11.55
CA PRO A 152 0.00 8.14 11.74
C PRO A 152 1.44 8.66 11.63
N LEU A 153 2.44 7.78 11.77
CA LEU A 153 3.86 8.13 11.72
C LEU A 153 4.45 7.90 10.31
N TYR A 154 4.08 6.80 9.66
CA TYR A 154 4.75 6.32 8.45
C TYR A 154 3.88 6.34 7.17
N LEU A 155 2.56 6.43 7.29
CA LEU A 155 1.64 6.42 6.14
C LEU A 155 0.58 7.50 6.30
N ARG A 156 0.95 8.73 6.05
CA ARG A 156 0.11 9.92 6.21
C ARG A 156 0.36 10.95 5.11
N VAL A 157 -0.59 11.84 4.94
CA VAL A 157 -0.41 12.98 4.04
C VAL A 157 0.77 13.84 4.52
N PRO A 158 1.74 14.16 3.66
CA PRO A 158 2.91 14.95 3.98
C PRO A 158 2.52 16.39 4.36
N ASN A 159 3.29 17.00 5.26
CA ASN A 159 3.20 18.43 5.54
C ASN A 159 3.92 19.27 4.46
N GLU A 160 3.80 20.60 4.51
CA GLU A 160 4.34 21.49 3.49
C GLU A 160 5.87 21.33 3.30
N LYS A 161 6.64 21.20 4.38
CA LYS A 161 8.10 21.00 4.31
C LYS A 161 8.47 19.65 3.69
N GLU A 162 7.69 18.63 4.00
CA GLU A 162 7.87 17.29 3.41
C GLU A 162 7.53 17.32 1.93
N LEU A 163 6.46 18.01 1.52
CA LEU A 163 6.13 18.20 0.10
C LEU A 163 7.24 18.94 -0.66
N GLU A 164 7.83 19.99 -0.10
CA GLU A 164 8.97 20.70 -0.69
C GLU A 164 10.19 19.78 -0.87
N ASN A 165 10.45 18.91 0.13
CA ASN A 165 11.52 17.92 0.02
C ASN A 165 11.23 16.87 -1.08
N MET A 166 9.98 16.41 -1.20
CA MET A 166 9.55 15.50 -2.26
C MET A 166 9.75 16.10 -3.64
N VAL A 167 9.36 17.37 -3.83
CA VAL A 167 9.59 18.10 -5.09
C VAL A 167 11.08 18.17 -5.42
N ARG A 168 11.93 18.44 -4.42
CA ARG A 168 13.39 18.47 -4.62
C ARG A 168 13.92 17.09 -5.03
N ILE A 169 13.47 16.00 -4.40
CA ILE A 169 13.90 14.64 -4.73
C ILE A 169 13.46 14.26 -6.16
N PHE A 170 12.20 14.52 -6.53
CA PHE A 170 11.74 14.25 -7.88
C PHE A 170 12.51 15.05 -8.93
N CYS A 171 12.80 16.31 -8.66
CA CYS A 171 13.60 17.14 -9.55
C CYS A 171 15.03 16.62 -9.71
N THR A 172 15.73 16.34 -8.59
CA THR A 172 17.15 15.97 -8.62
C THR A 172 17.42 14.54 -9.04
N ARG A 173 16.58 13.58 -8.57
CA ARG A 173 16.80 12.16 -8.82
C ARG A 173 16.13 11.67 -10.10
N TRP A 174 14.93 12.16 -10.37
CA TRP A 174 14.09 11.68 -11.47
C TRP A 174 14.02 12.66 -12.65
N GLY A 175 14.52 13.89 -12.49
CA GLY A 175 14.48 14.92 -13.52
C GLY A 175 13.06 15.44 -13.80
N PHE A 176 12.13 15.30 -12.84
CA PHE A 176 10.75 15.77 -12.99
C PHE A 176 10.44 16.83 -11.92
N PRO A 177 10.39 18.11 -12.29
CA PRO A 177 10.16 19.20 -11.34
C PRO A 177 8.70 19.26 -10.89
N HIS A 178 8.45 19.99 -9.80
CA HIS A 178 7.12 20.31 -9.28
C HIS A 178 6.24 19.10 -8.94
N CYS A 179 6.85 17.91 -8.86
CA CYS A 179 6.20 16.63 -8.59
C CYS A 179 6.34 16.24 -7.11
N ILE A 180 5.24 15.76 -6.52
CA ILE A 180 5.18 15.30 -5.13
C ILE A 180 4.93 13.80 -4.99
N GLY A 181 4.75 13.07 -6.09
CA GLY A 181 4.56 11.63 -6.01
C GLY A 181 4.18 10.97 -7.32
N ALA A 182 4.33 9.66 -7.36
CA ALA A 182 3.81 8.79 -8.40
C ALA A 182 2.62 8.01 -7.85
N LEU A 183 1.55 7.91 -8.65
CA LEU A 183 0.28 7.29 -8.34
C LEU A 183 0.06 6.10 -9.26
N ASP A 184 -0.21 4.92 -8.71
CA ASP A 184 -0.57 3.74 -9.48
C ASP A 184 -1.40 2.76 -8.64
N SER A 185 -1.83 1.68 -9.25
CA SER A 185 -2.62 0.63 -8.64
C SER A 185 -1.95 -0.73 -8.75
N LEU A 186 -2.17 -1.53 -7.71
CA LEU A 186 -1.61 -2.86 -7.56
C LEU A 186 -2.74 -3.87 -7.39
N HIS A 187 -2.77 -4.91 -8.23
CA HIS A 187 -3.63 -6.06 -8.04
C HIS A 187 -2.97 -7.08 -7.10
N ILE A 188 -3.69 -7.48 -6.06
CA ILE A 188 -3.25 -8.50 -5.10
C ILE A 188 -4.14 -9.72 -5.28
N PRO A 189 -3.59 -10.90 -5.61
CA PRO A 189 -4.36 -12.12 -5.86
C PRO A 189 -5.15 -12.56 -4.64
N ILE A 190 -6.37 -13.04 -4.86
CA ILE A 190 -7.27 -13.54 -3.81
C ILE A 190 -8.12 -14.70 -4.29
N HIS A 191 -8.68 -15.45 -3.35
CA HIS A 191 -9.73 -16.42 -3.59
C HIS A 191 -11.06 -15.92 -3.00
N PRO A 192 -11.89 -15.21 -3.79
CA PRO A 192 -13.14 -14.70 -3.31
C PRO A 192 -14.20 -15.82 -3.19
N PRO A 193 -15.21 -15.69 -2.31
CA PRO A 193 -16.37 -16.56 -2.33
C PRO A 193 -17.05 -16.55 -3.70
N LEU A 194 -17.58 -17.69 -4.16
CA LEU A 194 -18.19 -17.85 -5.49
C LEU A 194 -19.22 -16.76 -5.82
N ARG A 195 -20.03 -16.35 -4.85
CA ARG A 195 -21.04 -15.29 -5.03
C ARG A 195 -20.48 -13.89 -5.33
N LEU A 196 -19.18 -13.67 -5.08
CA LEU A 196 -18.50 -12.41 -5.31
C LEU A 196 -17.43 -12.51 -6.42
N SER A 197 -17.28 -13.68 -7.01
CA SER A 197 -16.24 -13.98 -7.99
C SER A 197 -16.22 -12.96 -9.16
N ALA A 198 -17.38 -12.63 -9.72
CA ALA A 198 -17.48 -11.68 -10.82
C ALA A 198 -17.02 -10.26 -10.46
N ASP A 199 -17.27 -9.81 -9.20
CA ASP A 199 -16.88 -8.47 -8.77
C ASP A 199 -15.34 -8.35 -8.60
N TYR A 200 -14.67 -9.46 -8.25
CA TYR A 200 -13.23 -9.48 -8.03
C TYR A 200 -12.41 -9.92 -9.24
N CYS A 201 -13.07 -10.37 -10.34
CA CYS A 201 -12.39 -10.71 -11.58
C CYS A 201 -11.88 -9.43 -12.27
N ASN A 202 -10.55 -9.33 -12.43
CA ASN A 202 -9.92 -8.20 -13.10
C ASN A 202 -9.93 -8.35 -14.63
N GLY A 203 -9.46 -7.32 -15.35
CA GLY A 203 -9.43 -7.33 -16.82
C GLY A 203 -8.52 -8.40 -17.43
N GLN A 204 -7.72 -9.10 -16.64
CA GLN A 204 -6.83 -10.20 -17.05
C GLN A 204 -7.43 -11.59 -16.78
N GLY A 205 -8.64 -11.65 -16.21
CA GLY A 205 -9.37 -12.90 -15.98
C GLY A 205 -9.04 -13.64 -14.67
N TRP A 206 -8.32 -13.01 -13.72
CA TRP A 206 -8.07 -13.56 -12.40
C TRP A 206 -8.63 -12.68 -11.27
N HIS A 207 -8.78 -13.25 -10.07
CA HIS A 207 -9.42 -12.55 -8.95
C HIS A 207 -8.41 -11.78 -8.12
N SER A 208 -8.72 -10.52 -7.87
CA SER A 208 -7.83 -9.63 -7.11
C SER A 208 -8.56 -8.61 -6.26
N ILE A 209 -7.86 -8.13 -5.24
CA ILE A 209 -8.14 -6.83 -4.62
C ILE A 209 -7.28 -5.78 -5.30
N LEU A 210 -7.92 -4.69 -5.70
CA LEU A 210 -7.24 -3.53 -6.25
C LEU A 210 -6.87 -2.58 -5.10
N THR A 211 -5.59 -2.19 -5.07
CA THR A 211 -5.00 -1.26 -4.10
C THR A 211 -4.35 -0.12 -4.87
N GLN A 212 -4.82 1.10 -4.68
CA GLN A 212 -4.21 2.30 -5.20
C GLN A 212 -3.24 2.86 -4.16
N ALA A 213 -2.07 3.29 -4.58
CA ALA A 213 -1.10 3.93 -3.71
C ALA A 213 -0.42 5.13 -4.36
N THR A 214 0.14 6.00 -3.52
CA THR A 214 1.02 7.09 -3.93
C THR A 214 2.32 6.99 -3.17
N VAL A 215 3.44 7.10 -3.88
CA VAL A 215 4.80 7.09 -3.31
C VAL A 215 5.52 8.40 -3.57
N ASP A 216 6.48 8.69 -2.70
CA ASP A 216 7.44 9.76 -2.92
C ASP A 216 8.58 9.35 -3.87
N GLY A 217 9.54 10.23 -4.11
CA GLY A 217 10.69 9.97 -4.98
C GLY A 217 11.72 8.98 -4.42
N LEU A 218 11.52 8.49 -3.20
CA LEU A 218 12.32 7.43 -2.56
C LEU A 218 11.59 6.07 -2.54
N GLY A 219 10.33 6.03 -3.01
CA GLY A 219 9.49 4.82 -3.01
C GLY A 219 8.79 4.56 -1.67
N GLN A 220 8.68 5.56 -0.78
CA GLN A 220 7.90 5.46 0.45
C GLN A 220 6.43 5.81 0.18
N PHE A 221 5.52 4.97 0.66
CA PHE A 221 4.08 5.17 0.52
C PHE A 221 3.58 6.27 1.46
N TRP A 222 2.86 7.26 0.96
CA TRP A 222 2.23 8.28 1.80
C TRP A 222 0.69 8.32 1.70
N ASP A 223 0.11 7.76 0.63
CA ASP A 223 -1.32 7.44 0.54
C ASP A 223 -1.53 6.02 0.03
N VAL A 224 -2.45 5.30 0.66
CA VAL A 224 -2.86 3.95 0.24
C VAL A 224 -4.36 3.80 0.46
N SER A 225 -5.04 3.49 -0.62
CA SER A 225 -6.47 3.17 -0.66
C SER A 225 -6.66 1.75 -1.17
N THR A 226 -7.19 0.86 -0.35
CA THR A 226 -7.33 -0.58 -0.63
C THR A 226 -8.74 -1.10 -0.37
N ALA A 227 -8.99 -2.37 -0.61
CA ALA A 227 -10.27 -3.06 -0.47
C ALA A 227 -11.24 -2.85 -1.66
N PHE A 228 -10.75 -2.42 -2.80
CA PHE A 228 -11.55 -2.34 -4.00
C PHE A 228 -11.55 -3.68 -4.75
N PRO A 229 -12.67 -4.08 -5.37
CA PRO A 229 -12.69 -5.28 -6.19
C PRO A 229 -11.85 -5.10 -7.46
N GLY A 230 -11.21 -6.18 -7.91
CA GLY A 230 -10.31 -6.18 -9.06
C GLY A 230 -10.94 -5.75 -10.38
N SER A 231 -12.26 -5.81 -10.51
CA SER A 231 -13.00 -5.34 -11.69
C SER A 231 -13.15 -3.81 -11.78
N MET A 232 -12.77 -3.07 -10.73
CA MET A 232 -12.87 -1.60 -10.77
C MET A 232 -11.76 -0.98 -11.60
N GLU A 233 -12.12 0.06 -12.34
CA GLU A 233 -11.19 0.91 -13.08
C GLU A 233 -10.41 1.85 -12.12
N ASN A 234 -9.15 2.16 -12.44
CA ASN A 234 -8.30 3.04 -11.64
C ASN A 234 -8.91 4.43 -11.40
N SER A 235 -9.57 4.98 -12.43
CA SER A 235 -10.30 6.26 -12.33
C SER A 235 -11.41 6.23 -11.27
N ALA A 236 -12.18 5.13 -11.20
CA ALA A 236 -13.25 4.95 -10.23
C ALA A 236 -12.71 4.71 -8.81
N VAL A 237 -11.57 4.03 -8.68
CA VAL A 237 -10.86 3.86 -7.41
C VAL A 237 -10.36 5.21 -6.91
N LEU A 238 -9.74 6.01 -7.78
CA LEU A 238 -9.25 7.35 -7.44
C LEU A 238 -10.37 8.24 -6.91
N GLU A 239 -11.51 8.34 -7.62
CA GLU A 239 -12.66 9.13 -7.18
C GLU A 239 -13.22 8.67 -5.82
N SER A 240 -13.04 7.40 -5.49
CA SER A 240 -13.48 6.82 -4.22
C SER A 240 -12.48 6.98 -3.09
N SER A 241 -11.26 7.40 -3.40
CA SER A 241 -10.13 7.52 -2.46
C SER A 241 -10.20 8.77 -1.58
N SER A 242 -9.44 8.74 -0.47
CA SER A 242 -9.19 9.91 0.36
C SER A 242 -8.38 10.99 -0.37
N LEU A 243 -7.49 10.56 -1.25
CA LEU A 243 -6.66 11.44 -2.06
C LEU A 243 -7.50 12.38 -2.94
N TRP A 244 -8.54 11.85 -3.61
CA TRP A 244 -9.47 12.65 -4.40
C TRP A 244 -10.20 13.69 -3.57
N VAL A 245 -10.66 13.31 -2.37
CA VAL A 245 -11.33 14.25 -1.47
C VAL A 245 -10.39 15.38 -1.07
N LEU A 246 -9.16 15.06 -0.66
CA LEU A 246 -8.16 16.05 -0.28
C LEU A 246 -7.83 17.02 -1.43
N ALA A 247 -7.71 16.50 -2.66
CA ALA A 247 -7.45 17.31 -3.84
C ALA A 247 -8.61 18.26 -4.15
N LYS A 248 -9.86 17.77 -4.11
CA LYS A 248 -11.06 18.58 -4.37
C LYS A 248 -11.33 19.62 -3.28
N GLU A 249 -10.92 19.34 -2.05
CA GLU A 249 -10.99 20.29 -0.93
C GLU A 249 -9.80 21.29 -0.91
N GLY A 250 -8.86 21.19 -1.85
CA GLY A 250 -7.68 22.04 -1.92
C GLY A 250 -6.67 21.81 -0.78
N ARG A 251 -6.71 20.65 -0.15
CA ARG A 251 -5.89 20.26 1.02
C ARG A 251 -4.70 19.37 0.68
N LEU A 252 -4.56 18.99 -0.58
CA LEU A 252 -3.48 18.13 -1.03
C LEU A 252 -2.17 18.92 -1.22
N CYS A 253 -2.26 20.16 -1.67
CA CYS A 253 -1.12 21.02 -1.98
C CYS A 253 -1.14 22.28 -1.12
N PRO A 254 0.01 22.97 -0.97
CA PRO A 254 0.08 24.26 -0.29
C PRO A 254 -0.90 25.28 -0.88
N ASN A 255 -1.46 26.12 -0.02
CA ASN A 255 -2.29 27.24 -0.43
C ASN A 255 -1.72 28.54 0.21
N PRO A 256 -1.23 29.52 -0.58
CA PRO A 256 -1.33 29.64 -2.05
C PRO A 256 -0.43 28.65 -2.82
N PRO A 257 -0.78 28.36 -4.08
CA PRO A 257 0.05 27.54 -4.96
C PRO A 257 1.47 28.11 -5.13
N LYS A 258 2.45 27.24 -5.29
CA LYS A 258 3.85 27.66 -5.52
C LYS A 258 4.03 28.12 -6.97
N HIS A 259 5.04 28.99 -7.21
CA HIS A 259 5.34 29.46 -8.56
C HIS A 259 6.18 28.43 -9.33
N PHE A 260 5.77 28.14 -10.56
CA PHE A 260 6.50 27.32 -11.52
C PHE A 260 6.47 28.04 -12.88
N MET A 261 7.66 28.31 -13.46
CA MET A 261 7.82 29.07 -14.70
C MET A 261 7.03 30.41 -14.69
N GLY A 262 7.05 31.12 -13.57
CA GLY A 262 6.35 32.41 -13.41
C GLY A 262 4.84 32.33 -13.22
N LYS A 263 4.24 31.14 -13.20
CA LYS A 263 2.81 30.93 -12.97
C LYS A 263 2.57 30.26 -11.62
N ALA A 264 1.47 30.66 -10.95
CA ALA A 264 1.02 29.97 -9.74
C ALA A 264 0.46 28.60 -10.12
N GLN A 265 1.12 27.52 -9.66
CA GLN A 265 0.81 26.15 -10.03
C GLN A 265 0.76 25.24 -8.81
N LYS A 266 -0.23 24.35 -8.74
CA LYS A 266 -0.26 23.27 -7.75
C LYS A 266 0.85 22.25 -8.04
N TYR A 267 1.33 21.60 -7.00
CA TYR A 267 2.16 20.41 -7.18
C TYR A 267 1.37 19.30 -7.88
N VAL A 268 2.09 18.45 -8.61
CA VAL A 268 1.49 17.40 -9.43
C VAL A 268 1.87 16.01 -8.94
N LEU A 269 0.97 15.06 -9.17
CA LEU A 269 1.23 13.62 -9.12
C LEU A 269 1.39 13.10 -10.55
N LEU A 270 2.18 12.05 -10.71
CA LEU A 270 2.34 11.35 -11.98
C LEU A 270 1.51 10.08 -11.95
N GLY A 271 0.63 9.92 -12.91
CA GLY A 271 -0.17 8.72 -13.12
C GLY A 271 0.08 8.12 -14.50
N ASP A 272 -0.36 6.88 -14.70
CA ASP A 272 -0.39 6.24 -16.01
C ASP A 272 -1.61 6.70 -16.84
N ALA A 273 -1.78 6.16 -18.06
CA ALA A 273 -2.86 6.51 -18.96
C ALA A 273 -4.28 6.18 -18.42
N THR A 274 -4.40 5.32 -17.42
CA THR A 274 -5.67 4.90 -16.83
C THR A 274 -6.24 5.91 -15.84
N TYR A 275 -5.45 6.89 -15.42
CA TYR A 275 -5.89 7.99 -14.56
C TYR A 275 -6.41 9.17 -15.37
N PRO A 276 -7.35 9.97 -14.81
CA PRO A 276 -7.81 11.20 -15.45
C PRO A 276 -6.74 12.29 -15.41
N LEU A 277 -6.64 13.09 -16.45
CA LEU A 277 -5.82 14.29 -16.47
C LEU A 277 -6.49 15.38 -15.59
N GLN A 278 -5.78 15.87 -14.58
CA GLN A 278 -6.25 16.89 -13.63
C GLN A 278 -5.18 17.96 -13.45
N ASP A 279 -5.54 19.12 -12.92
CA ASP A 279 -4.55 20.19 -12.62
C ASP A 279 -3.52 19.79 -11.53
N TRP A 280 -3.71 18.62 -10.92
CA TRP A 280 -2.84 18.02 -9.91
C TRP A 280 -2.42 16.56 -10.22
N ILE A 281 -2.90 15.96 -11.33
CA ILE A 281 -2.43 14.66 -11.86
C ILE A 281 -2.08 14.80 -13.33
N LEU A 282 -0.83 14.50 -13.66
CA LEU A 282 -0.35 14.42 -15.03
C LEU A 282 -0.27 12.96 -15.49
N LYS A 283 -0.71 12.72 -16.72
CA LYS A 283 -0.60 11.44 -17.42
C LYS A 283 0.12 11.63 -18.76
N PRO A 284 0.69 10.55 -19.34
CA PRO A 284 1.31 10.64 -20.64
C PRO A 284 0.33 11.08 -21.72
N TYR A 285 0.82 11.69 -22.77
CA TYR A 285 0.09 11.82 -24.03
C TYR A 285 -0.16 10.42 -24.57
N GLN A 286 -1.35 10.22 -25.16
CA GLN A 286 -1.68 8.95 -25.79
C GLN A 286 -0.68 8.70 -26.95
N GLU A 287 -0.15 7.49 -27.00
CA GLU A 287 0.76 7.10 -28.09
C GLU A 287 0.00 7.12 -29.42
N ASP A 288 0.30 8.11 -30.23
CA ASP A 288 -0.21 8.33 -31.58
C ASP A 288 0.98 8.62 -32.50
N GLU A 289 0.86 8.27 -33.81
CA GLU A 289 1.89 8.55 -34.82
C GLU A 289 2.20 10.03 -35.00
N ASN A 290 1.33 10.91 -34.48
CA ASN A 290 1.43 12.36 -34.65
C ASN A 290 2.01 13.10 -33.43
N LEU A 291 2.58 12.40 -32.44
CA LEU A 291 3.17 13.06 -31.28
C LEU A 291 4.35 13.95 -31.69
N THR A 292 4.34 15.18 -31.19
CA THR A 292 5.47 16.09 -31.36
C THR A 292 6.67 15.63 -30.54
N GLN A 293 7.89 16.04 -30.93
CA GLN A 293 9.10 15.72 -30.18
C GLN A 293 9.03 16.16 -28.71
N ARG A 294 8.37 17.27 -28.41
CA ARG A 294 8.12 17.76 -27.05
C ARG A 294 7.25 16.78 -26.24
N GLN A 295 6.19 16.26 -26.84
CA GLN A 295 5.29 15.30 -26.19
C GLN A 295 5.98 13.96 -25.96
N LEU A 296 6.80 13.50 -26.89
CA LEU A 296 7.63 12.30 -26.72
C LEU A 296 8.61 12.45 -25.56
N GLN A 297 9.29 13.60 -25.47
CA GLN A 297 10.20 13.89 -24.36
C GLN A 297 9.48 13.97 -23.02
N PHE A 298 8.28 14.58 -22.97
CA PHE A 298 7.46 14.60 -21.78
C PHE A 298 7.07 13.17 -21.35
N ASN A 299 6.57 12.35 -22.28
CA ASN A 299 6.20 10.97 -22.00
C ASN A 299 7.38 10.16 -21.46
N TYR A 300 8.56 10.30 -22.06
CA TYR A 300 9.78 9.64 -21.59
C TYR A 300 10.15 10.06 -20.15
N ARG A 301 10.16 11.37 -19.86
CA ARG A 301 10.48 11.87 -18.51
C ARG A 301 9.43 11.47 -17.47
N LEU A 302 8.15 11.51 -17.85
CA LEU A 302 7.06 11.06 -16.98
C LEU A 302 7.21 9.57 -16.69
N LYS A 303 7.39 8.71 -17.68
CA LYS A 303 7.57 7.25 -17.51
C LYS A 303 8.77 6.95 -16.61
N ARG A 304 9.90 7.62 -16.83
CA ARG A 304 11.10 7.48 -16.00
C ARG A 304 10.81 7.84 -14.53
N ALA A 305 10.12 8.93 -14.26
CA ALA A 305 9.80 9.37 -12.91
C ALA A 305 8.69 8.49 -12.26
N HIS A 306 7.72 8.03 -13.07
CA HIS A 306 6.66 7.15 -12.62
C HIS A 306 7.16 5.75 -12.23
N SER A 307 8.26 5.27 -12.80
CA SER A 307 8.83 3.95 -12.48
C SER A 307 9.20 3.78 -11.00
N VAL A 308 9.28 4.86 -10.23
CA VAL A 308 9.52 4.78 -8.77
C VAL A 308 8.41 4.00 -8.05
N ILE A 309 7.15 4.13 -8.47
CA ILE A 309 6.05 3.39 -7.84
C ILE A 309 6.03 1.92 -8.26
N GLU A 310 6.37 1.63 -9.53
CA GLU A 310 6.51 0.26 -10.01
C GLU A 310 7.58 -0.48 -9.20
N ASN A 311 8.75 0.16 -9.01
CA ASN A 311 9.83 -0.36 -8.17
C ASN A 311 9.40 -0.50 -6.70
N ALA A 312 8.64 0.45 -6.15
CA ALA A 312 8.13 0.37 -4.79
C ALA A 312 7.18 -0.84 -4.61
N PHE A 313 6.30 -1.11 -5.59
CA PHE A 313 5.42 -2.27 -5.57
C PHE A 313 6.18 -3.59 -5.68
N LEU A 314 7.20 -3.66 -6.53
CA LEU A 314 8.07 -4.84 -6.61
C LEU A 314 8.77 -5.10 -5.27
N ARG A 315 9.39 -4.08 -4.68
CA ARG A 315 10.05 -4.18 -3.37
C ARG A 315 9.06 -4.53 -2.25
N LEU A 316 7.85 -3.98 -2.29
CA LEU A 316 6.78 -4.29 -1.34
C LEU A 316 6.40 -5.78 -1.38
N LYS A 317 6.12 -6.32 -2.58
CA LYS A 317 5.78 -7.75 -2.79
C LYS A 317 6.94 -8.66 -2.42
N ALA A 318 8.17 -8.32 -2.82
CA ALA A 318 9.36 -9.10 -2.52
C ALA A 318 9.64 -9.18 -1.02
N ARG A 319 9.50 -8.07 -0.30
CA ARG A 319 9.68 -8.01 1.15
C ARG A 319 8.54 -8.70 1.90
N TRP A 320 7.29 -8.54 1.44
CA TRP A 320 6.09 -9.07 2.09
C TRP A 320 5.37 -10.06 1.18
N GLN A 321 5.89 -11.28 1.12
CA GLN A 321 5.43 -12.33 0.20
C GLN A 321 3.98 -12.75 0.41
N ILE A 322 3.37 -12.42 1.56
CA ILE A 322 1.93 -12.58 1.76
C ILE A 322 1.10 -11.88 0.66
N LEU A 323 1.62 -10.82 0.04
CA LEU A 323 0.94 -10.08 -1.03
C LEU A 323 1.01 -10.77 -2.40
N LEU A 324 1.83 -11.81 -2.56
CA LEU A 324 1.91 -12.60 -3.80
C LEU A 324 0.75 -13.58 -3.92
N LYS A 325 0.25 -14.08 -2.77
CA LYS A 325 -0.82 -15.07 -2.74
C LYS A 325 -1.54 -15.02 -1.38
N CYS A 326 -2.73 -14.46 -1.35
CA CYS A 326 -3.52 -14.28 -0.12
C CYS A 326 -4.63 -15.34 0.01
N ASP A 327 -4.28 -16.64 -0.05
CA ASP A 327 -5.25 -17.74 -0.07
C ASP A 327 -5.97 -17.94 1.26
N ASP A 328 -5.27 -17.80 2.38
CA ASP A 328 -5.80 -18.11 3.71
C ASP A 328 -6.41 -16.90 4.45
N CYS A 329 -6.49 -15.74 3.78
CA CYS A 329 -6.94 -14.52 4.42
C CYS A 329 -8.40 -14.21 4.14
N SER A 330 -9.18 -13.92 5.20
CA SER A 330 -10.53 -13.41 4.99
C SER A 330 -10.50 -12.04 4.28
N LEU A 331 -11.46 -11.81 3.36
CA LEU A 331 -11.62 -10.52 2.67
C LEU A 331 -11.77 -9.32 3.63
N GLU A 332 -12.16 -9.57 4.89
CA GLU A 332 -12.27 -8.52 5.91
C GLU A 332 -10.90 -8.14 6.49
N LEU A 333 -10.00 -9.10 6.64
CA LEU A 333 -8.67 -8.88 7.22
C LEU A 333 -7.69 -8.35 6.18
N LEU A 334 -7.81 -8.76 4.94
CA LEU A 334 -6.86 -8.51 3.87
C LEU A 334 -6.51 -7.03 3.67
N PRO A 335 -7.46 -6.06 3.69
CA PRO A 335 -7.10 -4.64 3.62
C PRO A 335 -6.19 -4.17 4.76
N THR A 336 -6.36 -4.76 5.95
CA THR A 336 -5.49 -4.46 7.09
C THR A 336 -4.08 -5.03 6.88
N LEU A 337 -3.96 -6.23 6.33
CA LEU A 337 -2.66 -6.84 6.01
C LEU A 337 -1.92 -6.02 4.95
N ILE A 338 -2.61 -5.59 3.89
CA ILE A 338 -2.03 -4.74 2.83
C ILE A 338 -1.51 -3.43 3.43
N LEU A 339 -2.33 -2.74 4.22
CA LEU A 339 -1.91 -1.50 4.89
C LEU A 339 -0.73 -1.74 5.84
N ALA A 340 -0.75 -2.84 6.60
CA ALA A 340 0.36 -3.18 7.49
C ALA A 340 1.66 -3.42 6.72
N CYS A 341 1.61 -4.12 5.58
CA CYS A 341 2.77 -4.33 4.71
C CYS A 341 3.32 -3.01 4.15
N CYS A 342 2.46 -2.09 3.68
CA CYS A 342 2.89 -0.77 3.21
C CYS A 342 3.55 0.07 4.33
N ILE A 343 2.98 0.03 5.53
CA ILE A 343 3.54 0.73 6.70
C ILE A 343 4.90 0.13 7.09
N LEU A 344 4.98 -1.21 7.17
CA LEU A 344 6.22 -1.91 7.50
C LEU A 344 7.30 -1.72 6.43
N HIS A 345 6.92 -1.61 5.15
CA HIS A 345 7.83 -1.22 4.08
C HIS A 345 8.44 0.15 4.37
N ASN A 346 7.63 1.14 4.67
CA ASN A 346 8.11 2.48 5.02
C ASN A 346 9.00 2.48 6.27
N VAL A 347 8.67 1.67 7.28
CA VAL A 347 9.53 1.52 8.47
C VAL A 347 10.90 0.96 8.05
N CYS A 348 10.92 -0.08 7.21
CA CYS A 348 12.18 -0.66 6.74
C CYS A 348 13.01 0.33 5.92
N GLU A 349 12.38 1.09 5.02
CA GLU A 349 13.06 2.11 4.21
C GLU A 349 13.57 3.28 5.10
N ALA A 350 12.78 3.72 6.10
CA ALA A 350 13.18 4.78 7.03
C ALA A 350 14.32 4.38 7.99
N HIS A 351 14.52 3.09 8.20
CA HIS A 351 15.59 2.53 9.02
C HIS A 351 16.75 1.95 8.20
N ASP A 352 16.84 2.30 6.91
CA ASP A 352 17.89 1.87 5.98
C ASP A 352 18.13 0.35 5.99
N ASN A 353 17.04 -0.43 6.14
CA ASN A 353 17.16 -1.88 6.14
C ASN A 353 17.56 -2.38 4.75
N PRO A 354 18.57 -3.25 4.65
CA PRO A 354 19.01 -3.82 3.38
C PRO A 354 17.85 -4.48 2.64
N PHE A 355 17.86 -4.34 1.33
CA PHE A 355 16.97 -5.07 0.44
C PHE A 355 17.81 -6.10 -0.33
N ASN A 356 17.45 -7.36 -0.21
CA ASN A 356 18.12 -8.41 -0.98
C ASN A 356 17.40 -8.59 -2.32
N GLU A 357 18.11 -8.40 -3.43
CA GLU A 357 17.57 -8.56 -4.78
C GLU A 357 17.12 -9.99 -5.09
N GLU A 358 17.65 -11.00 -4.41
CA GLU A 358 17.18 -12.39 -4.52
C GLU A 358 15.68 -12.53 -4.13
N TRP A 359 15.15 -11.63 -3.32
CA TRP A 359 13.73 -11.65 -2.97
C TRP A 359 12.82 -11.31 -4.15
N LEU A 360 13.37 -10.73 -5.22
CA LEU A 360 12.65 -10.46 -6.46
C LEU A 360 12.40 -11.75 -7.27
N GLU A 361 13.17 -12.81 -7.03
CA GLU A 361 12.94 -14.09 -7.68
C GLU A 361 11.52 -14.60 -7.35
N GLY A 362 10.74 -14.89 -8.38
CA GLY A 362 9.33 -15.30 -8.24
C GLY A 362 8.34 -14.15 -7.98
N THR A 363 8.82 -12.91 -7.89
CA THR A 363 7.94 -11.72 -7.83
C THR A 363 7.72 -11.11 -9.21
N GLU A 364 8.18 -11.77 -10.28
CA GLU A 364 8.02 -11.28 -11.64
C GLU A 364 6.61 -10.77 -11.87
N PRO A 365 6.47 -9.63 -12.57
CA PRO A 365 5.16 -9.12 -12.88
C PRO A 365 4.39 -10.18 -13.66
N THR A 366 3.46 -10.85 -12.99
CA THR A 366 2.40 -11.64 -13.64
C THR A 366 1.48 -10.67 -14.41
N GLU A 367 1.90 -9.43 -14.49
CA GLU A 367 1.20 -8.37 -15.19
C GLU A 367 1.58 -8.46 -16.68
N LEU A 368 0.79 -9.23 -17.40
CA LEU A 368 0.59 -8.99 -18.83
C LEU A 368 0.31 -7.49 -19.01
N PRO A 369 0.73 -6.87 -20.14
CA PRO A 369 0.50 -5.46 -20.38
C PRO A 369 -0.94 -5.11 -20.03
N LYS A 370 -1.14 -4.18 -19.11
CA LYS A 370 -2.47 -3.72 -18.66
C LYS A 370 -3.25 -3.35 -19.93
N PRO A 371 -4.45 -3.91 -20.18
CA PRO A 371 -5.29 -3.39 -21.24
C PRO A 371 -5.57 -1.94 -20.88
N CYS A 372 -4.93 -1.03 -21.60
CA CYS A 372 -4.98 0.39 -21.34
C CYS A 372 -6.34 0.92 -21.82
N GLN A 373 -7.35 0.84 -20.95
CA GLN A 373 -8.54 1.65 -21.18
C GLN A 373 -8.24 3.05 -20.60
N PRO A 374 -8.08 4.07 -21.44
CA PRO A 374 -7.84 5.42 -20.97
C PRO A 374 -9.03 5.88 -20.12
N ALA A 375 -8.73 6.71 -19.12
CA ALA A 375 -9.77 7.30 -18.28
C ALA A 375 -10.79 8.04 -19.14
N PRO A 376 -12.09 8.02 -18.77
CA PRO A 376 -13.13 8.72 -19.53
C PRO A 376 -12.80 10.22 -19.65
N ALA A 377 -12.88 10.77 -20.86
CA ALA A 377 -12.62 12.18 -21.15
C ALA A 377 -13.49 13.15 -20.31
N ALA A 378 -14.68 12.72 -19.91
CA ALA A 378 -15.58 13.49 -19.04
C ALA A 378 -15.00 13.81 -17.64
N MET A 379 -13.91 13.19 -17.24
CA MET A 379 -13.21 13.43 -15.97
C MET A 379 -12.02 14.41 -16.11
N GLU A 380 -11.69 14.85 -17.30
CA GLU A 380 -10.56 15.73 -17.56
C GLU A 380 -10.87 17.18 -17.20
N ASP A 381 -9.90 17.88 -16.60
CA ASP A 381 -10.01 19.29 -16.24
C ASP A 381 -9.40 20.12 -17.38
N GLY A 382 -10.12 21.13 -17.91
CA GLY A 382 -9.62 22.01 -18.97
C GLY A 382 -8.36 22.79 -18.63
N ARG A 383 -8.03 22.95 -17.34
CA ARG A 383 -6.76 23.54 -16.88
C ARG A 383 -5.61 22.55 -16.91
N ALA A 384 -5.90 21.28 -16.83
CA ALA A 384 -4.89 20.22 -16.73
C ALA A 384 -4.01 20.15 -17.97
N GLU A 385 -4.57 20.39 -19.16
CA GLU A 385 -3.81 20.46 -20.41
C GLU A 385 -2.80 21.60 -20.41
N GLN A 386 -3.18 22.75 -19.84
CA GLN A 386 -2.26 23.91 -19.71
C GLN A 386 -1.09 23.60 -18.78
N VAL A 387 -1.34 22.80 -17.72
CA VAL A 387 -0.27 22.36 -16.79
C VAL A 387 0.67 21.38 -17.49
N ARG A 388 0.14 20.44 -18.25
CA ARG A 388 0.92 19.47 -19.02
C ARG A 388 1.79 20.16 -20.08
N GLU A 389 1.22 21.12 -20.81
CA GLU A 389 1.95 21.91 -21.79
C GLU A 389 3.04 22.78 -21.15
N LEU A 390 2.78 23.36 -19.96
CA LEU A 390 3.80 24.10 -19.20
C LEU A 390 5.00 23.21 -18.82
N MET A 391 4.77 21.95 -18.48
CA MET A 391 5.84 20.99 -18.23
C MET A 391 6.61 20.65 -19.50
N CYS A 392 5.95 20.51 -20.65
CA CYS A 392 6.61 20.33 -21.95
C CYS A 392 7.54 21.50 -22.26
N GLN A 393 7.10 22.76 -22.07
CA GLN A 393 7.89 23.96 -22.26
C GLN A 393 9.11 24.01 -21.33
N TYR A 394 8.93 23.61 -20.07
CA TYR A 394 10.04 23.51 -19.14
C TYR A 394 11.10 22.52 -19.63
N PHE A 395 10.70 21.31 -20.05
CA PHE A 395 11.64 20.30 -20.51
C PHE A 395 12.40 20.72 -21.78
N GLU A 396 11.75 21.45 -22.66
CA GLU A 396 12.39 22.01 -23.83
C GLU A 396 13.43 23.08 -23.45
N SER A 397 13.14 23.95 -22.47
CA SER A 397 14.04 24.99 -21.99
C SER A 397 15.27 24.45 -21.25
N CYS A 398 15.17 23.26 -20.68
CA CYS A 398 16.28 22.62 -19.95
C CYS A 398 17.25 21.84 -20.83
N GLY A 399 16.95 21.67 -22.14
CA GLY A 399 17.79 20.92 -23.07
C GLY A 399 17.77 19.40 -22.84
N GLU A 400 18.41 18.66 -23.74
CA GLU A 400 18.64 17.21 -23.58
C GLU A 400 19.72 17.00 -22.52
N GLY A 401 19.30 16.60 -21.30
CA GLY A 401 20.18 16.14 -20.23
C GLY A 401 19.95 14.65 -19.98
#